data_0f991825c65d59cbaaf988afde287ab7
#
_entry.id   0f991825c65d59cbaaf988afde287ab7
#
_cell.length_a   1.000
_cell.length_b   1.000
_cell.length_c   1.000
_cell.angle_alpha   90.00
_cell.angle_beta   90.00
_cell.angle_gamma   90.00
#
_symmetry.space_group_name_H-M   'P 1'
#
loop_
_entity.id
_entity.type
_entity.pdbx_description
1 polymer ?
#
loop_
_entity_poly.entity_id
_entity_poly.type
_entity_poly.pdbx_seq_one_letter_code
_entity_poly.pdbx_strand_id
1 'polypeptide(L)'
;MNRNIGLLILMLIFGIPVSAQIGEHRNDFAIGFNGGYMMSSVGFTPEVQQKQHGGLTGGFSMRYTCEKYFKTICSIYAEVNYAQAGWEEDILDKENNPVIITETKEAMAYKRTINYIQVPIFAHLAWGRETRGLNIFVNAGPQFGLYLSDSQKTNFSVEHMPATDNNRVSPVVAQDTMAVKNKLD
;
A
#
# COMPACT_ATOMS: atom_id res chain seq x y z
N MET A 1 -13.38 -28.30 -13.28
CA MET A 1 -13.85 -27.55 -12.08
C MET A 1 -15.27 -27.10 -12.37
N ASN A 2 -16.23 -27.69 -11.66
CA ASN A 2 -17.63 -27.73 -12.06
C ASN A 2 -18.30 -26.35 -11.99
N ARG A 3 -18.95 -25.96 -13.09
CA ARG A 3 -19.76 -24.72 -13.25
C ARG A 3 -20.75 -24.51 -12.10
N ASN A 4 -21.21 -25.59 -11.46
CA ASN A 4 -22.14 -25.58 -10.33
C ASN A 4 -21.51 -25.09 -9.01
N ILE A 5 -20.18 -25.24 -8.80
CA ILE A 5 -19.48 -24.79 -7.61
C ILE A 5 -19.36 -23.25 -7.62
N GLY A 6 -19.13 -22.67 -8.80
CA GLY A 6 -19.09 -21.20 -8.95
C GLY A 6 -20.43 -20.54 -8.65
N LEU A 7 -21.54 -21.19 -9.08
CA LEU A 7 -22.89 -20.72 -8.79
C LEU A 7 -23.24 -20.84 -7.29
N LEU A 8 -22.77 -21.89 -6.63
CA LEU A 8 -22.98 -22.11 -5.20
C LEU A 8 -22.22 -21.10 -4.34
N ILE A 9 -20.99 -20.76 -4.74
CA ILE A 9 -20.19 -19.70 -4.08
C ILE A 9 -20.84 -18.32 -4.32
N LEU A 10 -21.35 -18.06 -5.51
CA LEU A 10 -22.04 -16.82 -5.83
C LEU A 10 -23.34 -16.68 -5.01
N MET A 11 -24.12 -17.73 -4.84
CA MET A 11 -25.31 -17.74 -3.99
C MET A 11 -24.99 -17.59 -2.51
N LEU A 12 -23.87 -18.09 -2.03
CA LEU A 12 -23.41 -17.91 -0.65
C LEU A 12 -23.02 -16.45 -0.37
N ILE A 13 -22.46 -15.76 -1.35
CA ILE A 13 -22.08 -14.33 -1.22
C ILE A 13 -23.31 -13.41 -1.22
N PHE A 14 -24.36 -13.76 -1.99
CA PHE A 14 -25.61 -12.97 -2.03
C PHE A 14 -26.68 -13.43 -1.03
N GLY A 15 -26.47 -14.54 -0.35
CA GLY A 15 -27.41 -15.13 0.60
C GLY A 15 -27.28 -14.65 2.04
N ILE A 16 -26.61 -13.52 2.30
CA ILE A 16 -26.55 -12.96 3.64
C ILE A 16 -27.94 -12.40 3.99
N PRO A 17 -28.67 -12.99 4.95
CA PRO A 17 -29.97 -12.47 5.34
C PRO A 17 -29.78 -11.09 5.91
N VAL A 18 -30.35 -10.09 5.24
CA VAL A 18 -30.52 -8.76 5.82
C VAL A 18 -31.59 -8.90 6.90
N SER A 19 -31.15 -9.12 8.14
CA SER A 19 -32.04 -9.08 9.28
C SER A 19 -32.50 -7.64 9.46
N ALA A 20 -33.74 -7.36 9.08
CA ALA A 20 -34.39 -6.11 9.45
C ALA A 20 -34.57 -6.12 10.96
N GLN A 21 -33.67 -5.48 11.69
CA GLN A 21 -33.70 -5.40 13.14
C GLN A 21 -34.75 -4.38 13.59
N ILE A 22 -35.78 -4.86 14.21
CA ILE A 22 -36.71 -4.06 14.98
C ILE A 22 -36.10 -3.84 16.37
N GLY A 23 -35.49 -2.70 16.59
CA GLY A 23 -34.84 -2.31 17.84
C GLY A 23 -33.38 -1.86 17.60
N GLU A 24 -33.04 -0.68 18.06
CA GLU A 24 -31.66 -0.18 18.00
C GLU A 24 -30.78 -1.01 18.93
N HIS A 25 -30.04 -1.96 18.37
CA HIS A 25 -28.96 -2.58 19.10
C HIS A 25 -27.87 -1.52 19.33
N ARG A 26 -27.52 -1.29 20.59
CA ARG A 26 -26.45 -0.37 20.98
C ARG A 26 -25.09 -0.82 20.45
N ASN A 27 -24.90 -2.13 20.34
CA ASN A 27 -23.66 -2.75 19.89
C ASN A 27 -23.88 -3.40 18.52
N ASP A 28 -22.96 -3.17 17.60
CA ASP A 28 -23.01 -3.71 16.25
C ASP A 28 -21.63 -4.14 15.81
N PHE A 29 -21.57 -5.27 15.10
CA PHE A 29 -20.31 -5.79 14.55
C PHE A 29 -20.45 -5.91 13.04
N ALA A 30 -19.55 -5.25 12.33
CA ALA A 30 -19.50 -5.25 10.87
C ALA A 30 -18.15 -5.75 10.36
N ILE A 31 -18.21 -6.54 9.30
CA ILE A 31 -17.02 -7.00 8.55
C ILE A 31 -17.13 -6.45 7.14
N GLY A 32 -15.99 -6.01 6.59
CA GLY A 32 -15.91 -5.49 5.25
C GLY A 32 -14.65 -5.95 4.53
N PHE A 33 -14.65 -5.76 3.23
CA PHE A 33 -13.49 -5.89 2.37
C PHE A 33 -13.12 -4.52 1.86
N ASN A 34 -11.83 -4.27 1.76
CA ASN A 34 -11.31 -3.05 1.17
C ASN A 34 -10.32 -3.38 0.05
N GLY A 35 -10.15 -2.45 -0.85
CA GLY A 35 -9.18 -2.55 -1.92
C GLY A 35 -8.98 -1.21 -2.58
N GLY A 36 -7.77 -0.97 -3.04
CA GLY A 36 -7.42 0.31 -3.65
C GLY A 36 -6.09 0.28 -4.39
N TYR A 37 -5.81 1.40 -5.03
CA TYR A 37 -4.54 1.69 -5.66
C TYR A 37 -3.81 2.74 -4.82
N MET A 38 -2.57 2.46 -4.50
CA MET A 38 -1.73 3.31 -3.69
C MET A 38 -0.60 3.88 -4.55
N MET A 39 -0.34 5.16 -4.42
CA MET A 39 0.83 5.82 -5.00
C MET A 39 1.79 6.18 -3.88
N SER A 40 3.04 5.78 -4.01
CA SER A 40 4.06 5.97 -2.98
C SER A 40 5.34 6.55 -3.57
N SER A 41 6.07 7.27 -2.73
CA SER A 41 7.42 7.76 -2.97
C SER A 41 8.17 7.79 -1.65
N VAL A 42 9.49 7.81 -1.69
CA VAL A 42 10.37 7.81 -0.49
C VAL A 42 11.25 9.04 -0.54
N GLY A 43 11.26 9.84 0.53
CA GLY A 43 12.19 10.95 0.66
C GLY A 43 13.59 10.45 1.01
N PHE A 44 14.60 10.82 0.23
CA PHE A 44 16.00 10.55 0.51
C PHE A 44 16.76 11.81 0.87
N THR A 45 17.86 11.65 1.61
CA THR A 45 18.84 12.71 1.86
C THR A 45 20.22 12.18 1.45
N PRO A 46 20.87 12.74 0.45
CA PRO A 46 20.43 13.86 -0.40
C PRO A 46 19.20 13.56 -1.26
N GLU A 47 18.48 14.62 -1.67
CA GLU A 47 17.29 14.50 -2.49
C GLU A 47 17.61 13.93 -3.87
N VAL A 48 16.84 12.94 -4.29
CA VAL A 48 16.96 12.23 -5.55
C VAL A 48 15.65 12.35 -6.31
N GLN A 49 15.73 12.56 -7.61
CA GLN A 49 14.53 12.66 -8.44
C GLN A 49 13.84 11.31 -8.56
N GLN A 50 12.58 11.27 -8.17
CA GLN A 50 11.78 10.07 -8.15
C GLN A 50 10.48 10.22 -8.90
N LYS A 51 10.01 9.10 -9.42
CA LYS A 51 8.65 8.93 -9.92
C LYS A 51 7.81 8.22 -8.85
N GLN A 52 6.52 8.53 -8.85
CA GLN A 52 5.59 7.84 -7.98
C GLN A 52 5.46 6.38 -8.40
N HIS A 53 5.63 5.48 -7.43
CA HIS A 53 5.41 4.06 -7.61
C HIS A 53 3.96 3.71 -7.34
N GLY A 54 3.32 3.03 -8.29
CA GLY A 54 1.97 2.52 -8.14
C GLY A 54 1.97 1.12 -7.53
N GLY A 55 1.15 0.91 -6.49
CA GLY A 55 0.97 -0.37 -5.84
C GLY A 55 -0.50 -0.70 -5.58
N LEU A 56 -0.78 -1.95 -5.33
CA LEU A 56 -2.11 -2.42 -4.93
C LEU A 56 -2.18 -2.59 -3.43
N THR A 57 -3.35 -2.29 -2.88
CA THR A 57 -3.68 -2.58 -1.48
C THR A 57 -5.03 -3.25 -1.41
N GLY A 58 -5.19 -4.16 -0.45
CA GLY A 58 -6.47 -4.81 -0.22
C GLY A 58 -6.45 -5.70 1.00
N GLY A 59 -7.61 -5.88 1.61
CA GLY A 59 -7.71 -6.65 2.83
C GLY A 59 -9.09 -6.71 3.42
N PHE A 60 -9.11 -7.01 4.71
CA PHE A 60 -10.32 -7.14 5.51
C PHE A 60 -10.37 -6.02 6.53
N SER A 61 -11.57 -5.52 6.76
CA SER A 61 -11.86 -4.58 7.83
C SER A 61 -12.92 -5.14 8.77
N MET A 62 -12.80 -4.80 10.03
CA MET A 62 -13.79 -5.10 11.07
C MET A 62 -14.06 -3.85 11.89
N ARG A 63 -15.31 -3.64 12.22
CA ARG A 63 -15.77 -2.54 13.05
C ARG A 63 -16.66 -3.08 14.15
N TYR A 64 -16.30 -2.80 15.39
CA TYR A 64 -17.14 -3.06 16.54
C TYR A 64 -17.64 -1.72 17.09
N THR A 65 -18.95 -1.48 16.98
CA THR A 65 -19.59 -0.29 17.52
C THR A 65 -19.85 -0.52 18.99
N CYS A 66 -19.15 0.24 19.84
CA CYS A 66 -19.27 0.12 21.29
C CYS A 66 -20.49 0.82 21.82
N GLU A 67 -20.81 1.99 21.27
CA GLU A 67 -21.93 2.80 21.72
C GLU A 67 -22.44 3.73 20.61
N LYS A 68 -23.76 3.85 20.56
CA LYS A 68 -24.49 4.81 19.73
C LYS A 68 -25.26 5.76 20.63
N TYR A 69 -24.92 7.03 20.60
CA TYR A 69 -25.56 8.03 21.40
C TYR A 69 -26.12 9.15 20.52
N PHE A 70 -27.44 9.16 20.27
CA PHE A 70 -28.17 10.13 19.42
C PHE A 70 -27.50 10.37 18.03
N LYS A 71 -26.47 11.22 17.97
CA LYS A 71 -25.74 11.61 16.76
C LYS A 71 -24.27 11.22 16.80
N THR A 72 -23.83 10.57 17.87
CA THR A 72 -22.42 10.17 18.03
C THR A 72 -22.31 8.65 18.07
N ILE A 73 -21.42 8.13 17.26
CA ILE A 73 -21.11 6.69 17.17
C ILE A 73 -19.66 6.52 17.57
N CYS A 74 -19.42 5.69 18.57
CA CYS A 74 -18.09 5.28 18.98
C CYS A 74 -17.86 3.82 18.59
N SER A 75 -16.78 3.56 17.85
CA SER A 75 -16.44 2.22 17.36
C SER A 75 -14.96 1.97 17.47
N ILE A 76 -14.58 0.71 17.58
CA ILE A 76 -13.22 0.23 17.32
C ILE A 76 -13.19 -0.29 15.89
N TYR A 77 -12.24 0.20 15.10
CA TYR A 77 -12.05 -0.16 13.73
C TYR A 77 -10.66 -0.78 13.55
N ALA A 78 -10.60 -1.95 12.98
CA ALA A 78 -9.35 -2.63 12.70
C ALA A 78 -9.34 -3.19 11.28
N GLU A 79 -8.17 -3.23 10.67
CA GLU A 79 -7.97 -3.81 9.35
C GLU A 79 -6.77 -4.74 9.34
N VAL A 80 -6.76 -5.65 8.39
CA VAL A 80 -5.57 -6.41 7.98
C VAL A 80 -5.46 -6.28 6.48
N ASN A 81 -4.51 -5.48 6.02
CA ASN A 81 -4.33 -5.14 4.62
C ASN A 81 -2.98 -5.62 4.12
N TYR A 82 -2.97 -6.28 2.98
CA TYR A 82 -1.78 -6.41 2.15
C TYR A 82 -1.59 -5.12 1.36
N ALA A 83 -0.38 -4.59 1.33
CA ALA A 83 -0.07 -3.37 0.62
C ALA A 83 1.30 -3.45 -0.08
N GLN A 84 1.38 -2.81 -1.24
CA GLN A 84 2.59 -2.67 -2.01
C GLN A 84 2.97 -1.19 -2.05
N ALA A 85 4.13 -0.85 -1.49
CA ALA A 85 4.73 0.47 -1.61
C ALA A 85 6.10 0.38 -2.26
N GLY A 86 6.61 1.50 -2.73
CA GLY A 86 7.93 1.54 -3.31
C GLY A 86 8.27 2.90 -3.87
N TRP A 87 9.30 2.91 -4.70
CA TRP A 87 9.71 4.08 -5.45
C TRP A 87 10.34 3.66 -6.78
N GLU A 88 10.37 4.59 -7.67
CA GLU A 88 11.07 4.49 -8.95
C GLU A 88 11.95 5.71 -9.10
N GLU A 89 13.23 5.53 -9.38
CA GLU A 89 14.16 6.63 -9.59
C GLU A 89 14.81 6.52 -10.96
N ASP A 90 14.97 7.66 -11.60
CA ASP A 90 15.79 7.80 -12.80
C ASP A 90 17.23 8.11 -12.35
N ILE A 91 18.18 7.39 -12.88
CA ILE A 91 19.60 7.60 -12.58
C ILE A 91 20.09 8.80 -13.39
N LEU A 92 20.53 9.84 -12.67
CA LEU A 92 20.98 11.08 -13.26
C LEU A 92 22.49 11.24 -13.12
N ASP A 93 23.11 11.95 -14.06
CA ASP A 93 24.48 12.41 -13.97
C ASP A 93 24.60 13.65 -13.04
N LYS A 94 25.81 14.19 -12.91
CA LYS A 94 26.08 15.40 -12.10
C LYS A 94 25.38 16.63 -12.62
N GLU A 95 25.10 16.67 -13.90
CA GLU A 95 24.44 17.77 -14.61
C GLU A 95 22.90 17.64 -14.61
N ASN A 96 22.34 16.64 -13.91
CA ASN A 96 20.92 16.28 -13.86
C ASN A 96 20.34 15.78 -15.20
N ASN A 97 21.15 15.25 -16.09
CA ASN A 97 20.66 14.58 -17.27
C ASN A 97 20.47 13.07 -16.99
N PRO A 98 19.45 12.42 -17.58
CA PRO A 98 19.28 10.98 -17.44
C PRO A 98 20.45 10.22 -18.10
N VAL A 99 21.01 9.27 -17.37
CA VAL A 99 22.04 8.38 -17.89
C VAL A 99 21.38 7.41 -18.86
N ILE A 100 21.85 7.42 -20.12
CA ILE A 100 21.28 6.61 -21.19
C ILE A 100 22.09 5.31 -21.37
N ILE A 101 21.38 4.19 -21.45
CA ILE A 101 21.95 2.91 -21.78
C ILE A 101 22.32 2.90 -23.27
N THR A 102 23.61 2.67 -23.58
CA THR A 102 24.13 2.76 -24.96
C THR A 102 23.44 1.77 -25.92
N GLU A 103 23.04 0.61 -25.43
CA GLU A 103 22.46 -0.47 -26.22
C GLU A 103 20.98 -0.25 -26.54
N THR A 104 20.19 0.12 -25.54
CA THR A 104 18.72 0.28 -25.67
C THR A 104 18.29 1.71 -25.95
N LYS A 105 19.16 2.70 -25.74
CA LYS A 105 18.88 4.15 -25.77
C LYS A 105 17.79 4.58 -24.78
N GLU A 106 17.54 3.78 -23.78
CA GLU A 106 16.61 4.09 -22.70
C GLU A 106 17.34 4.70 -21.49
N ALA A 107 16.65 5.53 -20.73
CA ALA A 107 17.18 6.06 -19.49
C ALA A 107 17.32 4.94 -18.46
N MET A 108 18.43 4.95 -17.72
CA MET A 108 18.62 4.02 -16.60
C MET A 108 17.61 4.31 -15.51
N ALA A 109 16.89 3.30 -15.10
CA ALA A 109 15.88 3.38 -14.07
C ALA A 109 16.01 2.25 -13.04
N TYR A 110 15.76 2.58 -11.79
CA TYR A 110 15.71 1.64 -10.68
C TYR A 110 14.32 1.69 -10.07
N LYS A 111 13.73 0.52 -9.87
CA LYS A 111 12.41 0.37 -9.26
C LYS A 111 12.48 -0.61 -8.10
N ARG A 112 11.97 -0.21 -6.94
CA ARG A 112 11.83 -1.10 -5.79
C ARG A 112 10.39 -1.16 -5.32
N THR A 113 9.91 -2.37 -5.13
CA THR A 113 8.56 -2.65 -4.61
C THR A 113 8.68 -3.41 -3.31
N ILE A 114 8.09 -2.88 -2.26
CA ILE A 114 8.06 -3.47 -0.91
C ILE A 114 6.65 -3.97 -0.65
N ASN A 115 6.54 -5.23 -0.28
CA ASN A 115 5.29 -5.87 0.09
C ASN A 115 5.23 -5.97 1.62
N TYR A 116 4.11 -5.57 2.20
CA TYR A 116 3.93 -5.60 3.65
C TYR A 116 2.46 -5.80 4.04
N ILE A 117 2.26 -6.27 5.26
CA ILE A 117 0.95 -6.32 5.90
C ILE A 117 0.83 -5.12 6.82
N GLN A 118 -0.26 -4.39 6.70
CA GLN A 118 -0.65 -3.31 7.61
C GLN A 118 -1.79 -3.77 8.51
N VAL A 119 -1.65 -3.48 9.79
CA VAL A 119 -2.68 -3.74 10.79
C VAL A 119 -2.96 -2.44 11.56
N PRO A 120 -3.77 -1.54 11.00
CA PRO A 120 -4.25 -0.37 11.73
C PRO A 120 -5.34 -0.76 12.73
N ILE A 121 -5.29 -0.16 13.91
CA ILE A 121 -6.31 -0.28 14.95
C ILE A 121 -6.69 1.13 15.39
N PHE A 122 -7.92 1.55 15.09
CA PHE A 122 -8.38 2.91 15.31
C PHE A 122 -9.57 2.98 16.26
N ALA A 123 -9.59 3.99 17.11
CA ALA A 123 -10.81 4.52 17.66
C ALA A 123 -11.51 5.33 16.55
N HIS A 124 -12.72 4.95 16.22
CA HIS A 124 -13.56 5.58 15.21
C HIS A 124 -14.69 6.35 15.89
N LEU A 125 -14.67 7.66 15.74
CA LEU A 125 -15.71 8.55 16.22
C LEU A 125 -16.44 9.16 15.03
N ALA A 126 -17.72 8.94 14.94
CA ALA A 126 -18.54 9.50 13.87
C ALA A 126 -19.69 10.35 14.44
N TRP A 127 -19.98 11.43 13.75
CA TRP A 127 -21.09 12.34 14.05
C TRP A 127 -21.99 12.48 12.82
N GLY A 128 -23.26 12.30 13.03
CA GLY A 128 -24.27 12.42 11.99
C GLY A 128 -25.42 11.45 12.16
N ARG A 129 -26.28 11.38 11.16
CA ARG A 129 -27.40 10.40 11.12
C ARG A 129 -26.93 9.17 10.32
N GLU A 130 -27.10 8.01 10.91
CA GLU A 130 -26.68 6.73 10.31
C GLU A 130 -27.38 6.42 8.98
N THR A 131 -28.61 6.85 8.81
CA THR A 131 -29.46 6.47 7.67
C THR A 131 -29.64 7.55 6.62
N ARG A 132 -29.44 8.81 6.96
CA ARG A 132 -29.64 9.94 6.02
C ARG A 132 -28.79 11.15 6.41
N GLY A 133 -28.12 11.75 5.45
CA GLY A 133 -27.42 13.02 5.61
C GLY A 133 -25.91 12.90 5.64
N LEU A 134 -25.26 13.95 6.06
CA LEU A 134 -23.81 14.05 6.15
C LEU A 134 -23.31 13.36 7.44
N ASN A 135 -22.36 12.46 7.29
CA ASN A 135 -21.60 11.88 8.38
C ASN A 135 -20.16 12.39 8.33
N ILE A 136 -19.68 12.87 9.46
CA ILE A 136 -18.28 13.26 9.65
C ILE A 136 -17.68 12.27 10.65
N PHE A 137 -16.49 11.73 10.34
CA PHE A 137 -15.82 10.82 11.24
C PHE A 137 -14.35 11.15 11.38
N VAL A 138 -13.77 10.76 12.50
CA VAL A 138 -12.35 10.84 12.81
C VAL A 138 -11.86 9.48 13.27
N ASN A 139 -10.76 9.04 12.71
CA ASN A 139 -10.05 7.83 13.10
C ASN A 139 -8.72 8.21 13.74
N ALA A 140 -8.44 7.66 14.91
CA ALA A 140 -7.16 7.83 15.58
C ALA A 140 -6.69 6.52 16.24
N GLY A 141 -5.42 6.17 16.06
CA GLY A 141 -4.85 4.97 16.66
C GLY A 141 -3.55 4.53 16.04
N PRO A 142 -2.94 3.48 16.57
CA PRO A 142 -1.69 2.92 16.06
C PRO A 142 -1.91 2.14 14.77
N GLN A 143 -0.85 2.10 13.95
CA GLN A 143 -0.75 1.23 12.78
C GLN A 143 0.53 0.41 12.88
N PHE A 144 0.40 -0.89 12.75
CA PHE A 144 1.51 -1.83 12.73
C PHE A 144 1.78 -2.26 11.29
N GLY A 145 3.07 -2.37 10.93
CA GLY A 145 3.50 -2.85 9.63
C GLY A 145 4.40 -4.07 9.78
N LEU A 146 4.11 -5.14 9.04
CA LEU A 146 4.94 -6.33 8.95
C LEU A 146 5.51 -6.42 7.55
N TYR A 147 6.83 -6.33 7.43
CA TYR A 147 7.53 -6.55 6.18
C TYR A 147 7.41 -8.01 5.74
N LEU A 148 7.09 -8.24 4.47
CA LEU A 148 6.99 -9.56 3.86
C LEU A 148 8.16 -9.82 2.92
N SER A 149 8.30 -8.98 1.92
CA SER A 149 9.32 -9.14 0.87
C SER A 149 9.53 -7.83 0.13
N ASP A 150 10.64 -7.74 -0.57
CA ASP A 150 10.87 -6.70 -1.55
C ASP A 150 11.32 -7.29 -2.90
N SER A 151 11.12 -6.51 -3.94
CA SER A 151 11.55 -6.83 -5.30
C SER A 151 12.19 -5.61 -5.92
N GLN A 152 13.36 -5.82 -6.49
CA GLN A 152 14.12 -4.82 -7.19
C GLN A 152 14.08 -5.11 -8.68
N LYS A 153 13.89 -4.08 -9.48
CA LYS A 153 13.96 -4.17 -10.95
C LYS A 153 14.83 -3.04 -11.47
N THR A 154 15.81 -3.40 -12.28
CA THR A 154 16.66 -2.49 -13.02
C THR A 154 16.49 -2.79 -14.51
N ASN A 155 16.60 -1.79 -15.34
CA ASN A 155 16.64 -1.98 -16.80
C ASN A 155 18.06 -2.04 -17.36
N PHE A 156 19.09 -2.05 -16.50
CA PHE A 156 20.49 -2.13 -16.86
C PHE A 156 21.16 -3.37 -16.25
N SER A 157 22.18 -3.89 -16.92
CA SER A 157 22.97 -5.00 -16.40
C SER A 157 24.07 -4.51 -15.45
N VAL A 158 24.60 -5.44 -14.62
CA VAL A 158 25.62 -5.15 -13.61
C VAL A 158 26.90 -4.55 -14.22
N GLU A 159 27.25 -4.94 -15.44
CA GLU A 159 28.41 -4.42 -16.16
C GLU A 159 28.30 -2.93 -16.53
N HIS A 160 27.07 -2.44 -16.66
CA HIS A 160 26.78 -1.04 -17.02
C HIS A 160 26.33 -0.22 -15.81
N MET A 161 26.62 -0.71 -14.60
CA MET A 161 26.28 0.05 -13.39
C MET A 161 27.01 1.38 -13.36
N PRO A 162 26.28 2.48 -13.18
CA PRO A 162 26.89 3.80 -13.10
C PRO A 162 27.86 3.87 -11.92
N ALA A 163 29.04 4.41 -12.14
CA ALA A 163 29.96 4.69 -11.06
C ALA A 163 29.29 5.68 -10.10
N THR A 164 29.13 5.28 -8.85
CA THR A 164 28.43 6.05 -7.80
C THR A 164 29.02 7.43 -7.58
N ASP A 165 30.32 7.60 -7.88
CA ASP A 165 31.03 8.89 -7.73
C ASP A 165 30.62 9.96 -8.75
N ASN A 166 30.04 9.53 -9.87
CA ASN A 166 29.68 10.42 -10.98
C ASN A 166 28.18 10.59 -11.18
N ASN A 167 27.34 9.81 -10.48
CA ASN A 167 25.90 9.81 -10.68
C ASN A 167 25.15 10.16 -9.40
N ARG A 168 23.99 10.80 -9.55
CA ARG A 168 23.05 11.05 -8.46
C ARG A 168 22.13 9.85 -8.33
N VAL A 169 22.41 9.04 -7.33
CA VAL A 169 21.62 7.85 -6.99
C VAL A 169 21.26 7.88 -5.51
N SER A 170 20.17 7.24 -5.16
CA SER A 170 19.80 7.08 -3.76
C SER A 170 20.84 6.25 -3.01
N PRO A 171 20.98 6.42 -1.68
CA PRO A 171 21.87 5.59 -0.87
C PRO A 171 21.59 4.09 -1.00
N VAL A 172 20.36 3.72 -1.28
CA VAL A 172 19.94 2.31 -1.47
C VAL A 172 20.50 1.75 -2.76
N VAL A 173 20.39 2.47 -3.88
CA VAL A 173 20.95 2.06 -5.17
C VAL A 173 22.48 1.97 -5.08
N ALA A 174 23.12 2.93 -4.42
CA ALA A 174 24.56 2.90 -4.19
C ALA A 174 25.01 1.65 -3.40
N GLN A 175 24.27 1.29 -2.36
CA GLN A 175 24.56 0.11 -1.54
C GLN A 175 24.34 -1.20 -2.32
N ASP A 176 23.24 -1.31 -3.05
CA ASP A 176 22.92 -2.49 -3.87
C ASP A 176 23.96 -2.69 -4.97
N THR A 177 24.40 -1.60 -5.61
CA THR A 177 25.47 -1.62 -6.62
C THR A 177 26.78 -2.14 -6.05
N MET A 178 27.18 -1.67 -4.86
CA MET A 178 28.40 -2.15 -4.18
C MET A 178 28.29 -3.61 -3.76
N ALA A 179 27.12 -4.05 -3.27
CA ALA A 179 26.91 -5.44 -2.85
C ALA A 179 27.00 -6.43 -4.02
N VAL A 180 26.56 -6.04 -5.22
CA VAL A 180 26.67 -6.87 -6.43
C VAL A 180 28.09 -6.90 -6.93
N LYS A 181 28.80 -5.76 -6.96
CA LYS A 181 30.20 -5.67 -7.36
C LYS A 181 31.11 -6.55 -6.51
N ASN A 182 30.92 -6.53 -5.19
CA ASN A 182 31.69 -7.37 -4.25
C ASN A 182 31.40 -8.88 -4.34
N LYS A 183 30.35 -9.29 -5.05
CA LYS A 183 30.08 -10.72 -5.34
C LYS A 183 30.69 -11.22 -6.62
N LEU A 184 31.12 -10.31 -7.51
CA LEU A 184 31.71 -10.63 -8.80
C LEU A 184 33.25 -10.63 -8.77
N ASP A 185 33.84 -9.99 -7.76
CA ASP A 185 35.30 -10.05 -7.43
C ASP A 185 35.57 -11.23 -6.46
#